data_467e2dc67730b18c8318ed300958c63e
#
_entry.id   467e2dc67730b18c8318ed300958c63e
#
_cell.length_a   1.000
_cell.length_b   1.000
_cell.length_c   1.000
_cell.angle_alpha   90.00
_cell.angle_beta   90.00
_cell.angle_gamma   90.00
#
_symmetry.space_group_name_H-M   'P 1'
#
loop_
_entity.id
_entity.type
_entity.pdbx_description
1 polymer ?
#
loop_
_entity_poly.entity_id
_entity_poly.type
_entity_poly.pdbx_seq_one_letter_code
_entity_poly.pdbx_strand_id
1 'polypeptide(L)'
;MSKKISIFGYLILFTLIFFFISGFLKEQSIYIEAGPKGGFFDTSAHVLKKRLKEYDINAEVINREDTIKIVDDINDNKKNIHVGFVAQDLKNAQFKNVEALGSLILEPLFIFIVKI
;
A
#
# COMPACT_ATOMS: atom_id res chain seq x y z
N MET A 1 -44.31 -13.20 25.91
CA MET A 1 -43.85 -11.84 25.78
C MET A 1 -42.33 -11.74 25.68
N SER A 2 -41.58 -12.46 26.47
CA SER A 2 -40.12 -12.50 26.44
C SER A 2 -39.53 -13.10 25.18
N LYS A 3 -40.20 -14.05 24.52
CA LYS A 3 -39.68 -14.73 23.31
C LYS A 3 -39.56 -13.82 22.09
N LYS A 4 -40.48 -12.89 21.87
CA LYS A 4 -40.44 -11.94 20.76
C LYS A 4 -39.35 -10.89 20.94
N ILE A 5 -39.16 -10.43 22.17
CA ILE A 5 -38.13 -9.47 22.50
C ILE A 5 -36.74 -10.08 22.38
N SER A 6 -36.57 -11.36 22.78
CA SER A 6 -35.28 -12.06 22.68
C SER A 6 -34.87 -12.32 21.22
N ILE A 7 -35.81 -12.67 20.31
CA ILE A 7 -35.53 -12.83 18.90
C ILE A 7 -35.09 -11.49 18.27
N PHE A 8 -35.79 -10.41 18.62
CA PHE A 8 -35.46 -9.07 18.16
C PHE A 8 -34.06 -8.62 18.65
N GLY A 9 -33.74 -8.95 19.90
CA GLY A 9 -32.44 -8.71 20.49
C GLY A 9 -31.32 -9.47 19.78
N TYR A 10 -31.56 -10.72 19.41
CA TYR A 10 -30.61 -11.53 18.64
C TYR A 10 -30.39 -10.98 17.24
N LEU A 11 -31.43 -10.53 16.56
CA LEU A 11 -31.33 -9.91 15.23
C LEU A 11 -30.49 -8.63 15.27
N ILE A 12 -30.70 -7.78 16.27
CA ILE A 12 -29.92 -6.54 16.46
C ILE A 12 -28.47 -6.87 16.76
N LEU A 13 -28.23 -7.83 17.64
CA LEU A 13 -26.87 -8.27 17.98
C LEU A 13 -26.14 -8.83 16.76
N PHE A 14 -26.81 -9.65 15.95
CA PHE A 14 -26.26 -10.26 14.74
C PHE A 14 -25.90 -9.18 13.70
N THR A 15 -26.76 -8.18 13.54
CA THR A 15 -26.52 -7.05 12.65
C THR A 15 -25.32 -6.23 13.10
N LEU A 16 -25.19 -5.97 14.41
CA LEU A 16 -24.06 -5.24 14.97
C LEU A 16 -22.74 -5.99 14.78
N ILE A 17 -22.76 -7.31 15.00
CA ILE A 17 -21.57 -8.17 14.79
C ILE A 17 -21.17 -8.16 13.32
N PHE A 18 -22.13 -8.26 12.41
CA PHE A 18 -21.89 -8.21 10.97
C PHE A 18 -21.26 -6.89 10.55
N PHE A 19 -21.78 -5.77 11.05
CA PHE A 19 -21.21 -4.45 10.82
C PHE A 19 -19.80 -4.32 11.35
N PHE A 20 -19.55 -4.87 12.53
CA PHE A 20 -18.24 -4.83 13.18
C PHE A 20 -17.23 -5.66 12.39
N ILE A 21 -17.60 -6.85 11.94
CA ILE A 21 -16.74 -7.73 11.14
C ILE A 21 -16.44 -7.11 9.76
N SER A 22 -17.43 -6.54 9.08
CA SER A 22 -17.23 -5.91 7.79
C SER A 22 -16.33 -4.67 7.89
N GLY A 23 -16.37 -3.94 9.00
CA GLY A 23 -15.44 -2.85 9.26
C GLY A 23 -14.02 -3.35 9.53
N PHE A 24 -13.87 -4.50 10.17
CA PHE A 24 -12.58 -5.13 10.45
C PHE A 24 -11.94 -5.74 9.22
N LEU A 25 -12.75 -6.25 8.30
CA LEU A 25 -12.32 -6.87 7.04
C LEU A 25 -12.07 -5.87 5.92
N LYS A 26 -12.14 -4.58 6.18
CA LYS A 26 -11.73 -3.57 5.22
C LYS A 26 -10.27 -3.83 4.83
N GLU A 27 -10.08 -4.23 3.58
CA GLU A 27 -8.76 -4.48 3.04
C GLU A 27 -7.90 -3.24 3.17
N GLN A 28 -6.72 -3.42 3.77
CA GLN A 28 -5.75 -2.34 3.86
C GLN A 28 -5.14 -2.11 2.49
N SER A 29 -5.19 -0.88 2.01
CA SER A 29 -4.55 -0.51 0.76
C SER A 29 -3.04 -0.47 0.90
N ILE A 30 -2.35 -0.94 -0.13
CA ILE A 30 -0.90 -0.77 -0.25
C ILE A 30 -0.64 0.60 -0.86
N TYR A 31 0.27 1.36 -0.27
CA TYR A 31 0.65 2.67 -0.77
C TYR A 31 1.93 2.59 -1.58
N ILE A 32 1.85 3.06 -2.83
CA ILE A 32 2.96 3.07 -3.77
C ILE A 32 3.36 4.53 -3.99
N GLU A 33 4.59 4.87 -3.65
CA GLU A 33 5.10 6.21 -3.89
C GLU A 33 5.88 6.24 -5.20
N ALA A 34 5.52 7.16 -6.07
CA ALA A 34 6.08 7.31 -7.40
C ALA A 34 6.52 8.76 -7.65
N GLY A 35 7.21 8.96 -8.75
CA GLY A 35 7.65 10.28 -9.15
C GLY A 35 6.53 11.21 -9.61
N PRO A 36 6.86 12.31 -10.31
CA PRO A 36 5.89 13.30 -10.74
C PRO A 36 4.78 12.71 -11.60
N LYS A 37 3.58 13.23 -11.45
CA LYS A 37 2.41 12.79 -12.17
C LYS A 37 2.61 12.91 -13.68
N GLY A 38 2.29 11.83 -14.40
CA GLY A 38 2.48 11.73 -15.86
C GLY A 38 3.86 11.27 -16.28
N GLY A 39 4.82 11.13 -15.36
CA GLY A 39 6.14 10.62 -15.64
C GLY A 39 6.20 9.10 -15.75
N PHE A 40 7.39 8.60 -16.07
CA PHE A 40 7.62 7.17 -16.24
C PHE A 40 7.29 6.37 -14.96
N PHE A 41 7.72 6.87 -13.81
CA PHE A 41 7.47 6.20 -12.52
C PHE A 41 6.00 6.16 -12.18
N ASP A 42 5.29 7.24 -12.45
CA ASP A 42 3.84 7.31 -12.25
C ASP A 42 3.12 6.27 -13.11
N THR A 43 3.47 6.18 -14.38
CA THR A 43 2.92 5.19 -15.31
C THR A 43 3.21 3.77 -14.83
N SER A 44 4.45 3.50 -14.43
CA SER A 44 4.86 2.20 -13.91
C SER A 44 4.13 1.83 -12.63
N ALA A 45 3.92 2.79 -11.75
CA ALA A 45 3.17 2.59 -10.51
C ALA A 45 1.70 2.24 -10.78
N HIS A 46 1.10 2.86 -11.77
CA HIS A 46 -0.29 2.55 -12.16
C HIS A 46 -0.40 1.16 -12.79
N VAL A 47 0.60 0.72 -13.54
CA VAL A 47 0.66 -0.67 -14.06
C VAL A 47 0.74 -1.65 -12.91
N LEU A 48 1.58 -1.38 -11.92
CA LEU A 48 1.68 -2.22 -10.71
C LEU A 48 0.37 -2.26 -9.95
N LYS A 49 -0.28 -1.12 -9.77
CA LYS A 49 -1.59 -1.03 -9.13
C LYS A 49 -2.61 -1.92 -9.83
N LYS A 50 -2.66 -1.88 -11.15
CA LYS A 50 -3.56 -2.71 -11.95
C LYS A 50 -3.26 -4.20 -11.79
N ARG A 51 -1.99 -4.57 -11.78
CA ARG A 51 -1.57 -5.96 -11.56
C ARG A 51 -1.93 -6.47 -10.17
N LEU A 52 -1.71 -5.65 -9.16
CA LEU A 52 -2.07 -6.01 -7.79
C LEU A 52 -3.57 -6.23 -7.64
N LYS A 53 -4.39 -5.48 -8.34
CA LYS A 53 -5.83 -5.64 -8.31
C LYS A 53 -6.27 -7.01 -8.89
N GLU A 54 -5.54 -7.55 -9.83
CA GLU A 54 -5.79 -8.90 -10.35
C GLU A 54 -5.64 -9.97 -9.26
N TYR A 55 -4.87 -9.69 -8.22
CA TYR A 55 -4.68 -10.55 -7.06
C TYR A 55 -5.51 -10.11 -5.84
N ASP A 56 -6.53 -9.30 -6.07
CA ASP A 56 -7.40 -8.75 -5.01
C ASP A 56 -6.64 -7.88 -3.99
N ILE A 57 -5.57 -7.25 -4.41
CA ILE A 57 -4.79 -6.33 -3.59
C ILE A 57 -5.09 -4.89 -4.04
N ASN A 58 -5.63 -4.09 -3.13
CA ASN A 58 -5.87 -2.67 -3.39
C ASN A 58 -4.59 -1.87 -3.19
N ALA A 59 -4.31 -0.98 -4.13
CA ALA A 59 -3.14 -0.12 -4.06
C ALA A 59 -3.51 1.31 -4.42
N GLU A 60 -2.81 2.26 -3.84
CA GLU A 60 -2.94 3.68 -4.15
C GLU A 60 -1.59 4.25 -4.52
N VAL A 61 -1.56 5.08 -5.56
CA VAL A 61 -0.34 5.73 -6.03
C VAL A 61 -0.26 7.14 -5.45
N ILE A 62 0.85 7.43 -4.80
CA ILE A 62 1.16 8.75 -4.26
C ILE A 62 2.28 9.35 -5.09
N ASN A 63 2.04 10.51 -5.66
CA ASN A 63 3.02 11.18 -6.50
C ASN A 63 3.89 12.12 -5.67
N ARG A 64 5.21 12.04 -5.87
CA ARG A 64 6.21 12.90 -5.26
C ARG A 64 7.03 13.59 -6.34
N GLU A 65 7.22 14.88 -6.24
CA GLU A 65 8.09 15.61 -7.15
C GLU A 65 9.57 15.32 -6.90
N ASP A 66 9.93 15.13 -5.63
CA ASP A 66 11.30 14.83 -5.22
C ASP A 66 11.44 13.32 -4.97
N THR A 67 12.01 12.61 -5.95
CA THR A 67 12.19 11.16 -5.88
C THR A 67 13.24 10.74 -4.84
N ILE A 68 14.11 11.64 -4.42
CA ILE A 68 15.12 11.37 -3.38
C ILE A 68 14.42 11.06 -2.05
N LYS A 69 13.34 11.76 -1.76
CA LYS A 69 12.58 11.57 -0.51
C LYS A 69 11.78 10.28 -0.44
N ILE A 70 11.57 9.61 -1.57
CA ILE A 70 10.78 8.38 -1.62
C ILE A 70 11.41 7.30 -0.73
N VAL A 71 12.72 7.15 -0.78
CA VAL A 71 13.42 6.15 0.04
C VAL A 71 13.33 6.47 1.52
N ASP A 72 13.47 7.75 1.86
CA ASP A 72 13.31 8.18 3.25
C ASP A 72 11.90 7.90 3.77
N ASP A 73 10.89 8.14 2.94
CA ASP A 73 9.51 7.87 3.30
C ASP A 73 9.24 6.37 3.51
N ILE A 74 9.81 5.51 2.66
CA ILE A 74 9.67 4.05 2.82
C ILE A 74 10.39 3.58 4.09
N ASN A 75 11.57 4.12 4.35
CA ASN A 75 12.34 3.75 5.54
C ASN A 75 11.72 4.26 6.83
N ASP A 76 10.85 5.26 6.75
CA ASP A 76 10.15 5.83 7.90
C ASP A 76 8.88 5.00 8.19
N ASN A 77 8.91 4.24 9.29
CA ASN A 77 7.79 3.39 9.71
C ASN A 77 6.51 4.17 10.01
N LYS A 78 6.59 5.49 10.18
CA LYS A 78 5.44 6.32 10.50
C LYS A 78 4.61 6.70 9.27
N LYS A 79 5.14 6.55 8.06
CA LYS A 79 4.50 7.03 6.84
C LYS A 79 3.70 5.99 6.07
N ASN A 80 3.67 4.75 6.46
CA ASN A 80 2.87 3.69 5.84
C ASN A 80 3.04 3.56 4.32
N ILE A 81 4.22 3.85 3.78
CA ILE A 81 4.52 3.62 2.37
C ILE A 81 5.12 2.23 2.22
N HIS A 82 4.58 1.43 1.32
CA HIS A 82 4.96 0.03 1.15
C HIS A 82 5.92 -0.19 -0.01
N VAL A 83 5.75 0.55 -1.11
CA VAL A 83 6.55 0.40 -2.33
C VAL A 83 6.96 1.79 -2.82
N GLY A 84 8.18 1.92 -3.32
CA GLY A 84 8.65 3.15 -3.92
C GLY A 84 9.43 2.90 -5.20
N PHE A 85 9.23 3.77 -6.18
CA PHE A 85 9.99 3.79 -7.43
C PHE A 85 11.03 4.89 -7.36
N VAL A 86 12.29 4.54 -7.49
CA VAL A 86 13.40 5.49 -7.41
C VAL A 86 14.36 5.33 -8.58
N ALA A 87 15.01 6.43 -8.97
CA ALA A 87 15.97 6.46 -10.07
C ALA A 87 17.42 6.32 -9.62
N GLN A 88 17.66 6.15 -8.33
CA GLN A 88 19.00 6.17 -7.76
C GLN A 88 19.45 4.79 -7.31
N ASP A 89 20.74 4.50 -7.53
CA ASP A 89 21.38 3.33 -6.94
C ASP A 89 21.73 3.63 -5.48
N LEU A 90 21.06 2.92 -4.58
CA LEU A 90 21.24 3.11 -3.14
C LEU A 90 22.03 1.98 -2.48
N LYS A 91 22.88 1.29 -3.25
CA LYS A 91 23.66 0.14 -2.75
C LYS A 91 24.51 0.48 -1.52
N ASN A 92 24.96 1.72 -1.40
CA ASN A 92 25.79 2.18 -0.29
C ASN A 92 24.99 2.80 0.85
N ALA A 93 23.67 2.93 0.69
CA ALA A 93 22.81 3.49 1.71
C ALA A 93 22.33 2.39 2.65
N GLN A 94 22.55 2.56 3.93
CA GLN A 94 22.09 1.61 4.94
C GLN A 94 20.68 1.96 5.37
N PHE A 95 19.69 1.36 4.71
CA PHE A 95 18.30 1.46 5.12
C PHE A 95 17.88 0.17 5.84
N LYS A 96 17.46 0.30 7.08
CA LYS A 96 17.10 -0.86 7.92
C LYS A 96 15.80 -1.53 7.50
N ASN A 97 14.87 -0.76 6.95
CA ASN A 97 13.50 -1.20 6.69
C ASN A 97 13.17 -1.31 5.20
N VAL A 98 14.16 -1.26 4.34
CA VAL A 98 13.95 -1.20 2.88
C VAL A 98 14.72 -2.31 2.19
N GLU A 99 14.08 -2.95 1.25
CA GLU A 99 14.66 -4.00 0.42
C GLU A 99 14.42 -3.68 -1.05
N ALA A 100 15.45 -3.83 -1.88
CA ALA A 100 15.32 -3.63 -3.31
C ALA A 100 14.71 -4.86 -3.98
N LEU A 101 13.62 -4.66 -4.73
CA LEU A 101 13.00 -5.73 -5.52
C LEU A 101 13.71 -5.97 -6.85
N GLY A 102 14.38 -4.98 -7.39
CA GLY A 102 15.09 -5.09 -8.66
C GLY A 102 15.00 -3.83 -9.49
N SER A 103 15.59 -3.88 -10.68
CA SER A 103 15.50 -2.79 -11.64
C SER A 103 14.53 -3.15 -12.77
N LEU A 104 13.76 -2.16 -13.24
CA LEU A 104 12.72 -2.39 -14.25
C LEU A 104 13.22 -2.26 -15.68
N ILE A 105 14.32 -1.52 -15.90
CA ILE A 105 14.87 -1.28 -17.24
C ILE A 105 16.39 -1.15 -17.20
N LEU A 106 17.01 -1.06 -18.40
CA LEU A 106 18.44 -0.87 -18.57
C LEU A 106 18.98 0.42 -17.95
N GLU A 107 18.15 1.45 -17.80
CA GLU A 107 18.51 2.63 -17.01
C GLU A 107 18.33 2.34 -15.53
N PRO A 108 19.09 2.99 -14.63
CA PRO A 108 19.06 2.66 -13.20
C PRO A 108 17.74 3.09 -12.55
N LEU A 109 16.76 2.25 -12.72
CA LEU A 109 15.49 2.37 -12.04
C LEU A 109 15.38 1.25 -11.03
N PHE A 110 15.18 1.59 -9.77
CA PHE A 110 15.10 0.63 -8.67
C PHE A 110 13.74 0.70 -8.00
N ILE A 111 13.24 -0.46 -7.60
CA ILE A 111 12.05 -0.56 -6.77
C ILE A 111 12.48 -0.99 -5.38
N PHE A 112 12.05 -0.25 -4.38
CA PHE A 112 12.30 -0.56 -2.98
C PHE A 112 10.99 -0.79 -2.26
N ILE A 113 10.97 -1.80 -1.38
CA ILE A 113 9.82 -2.10 -0.53
C ILE A 113 10.20 -2.02 0.93
N VAL A 114 9.19 -1.89 1.77
CA VAL A 114 9.39 -1.99 3.22
C VAL A 114 9.76 -3.43 3.57
N LYS A 115 10.83 -3.58 4.33
CA LYS A 115 11.25 -4.88 4.81
C LYS A 115 10.38 -5.28 6.00
N ILE A 116 9.70 -6.38 5.84
CA ILE A 116 8.81 -6.92 6.87
C ILE A 116 9.60 -7.76 7.86
#